data_ee5bee5124eca9e36184032e802d9426
#
_entry.id   ee5bee5124eca9e36184032e802d9426
#
_cell.length_a   1.000
_cell.length_b   1.000
_cell.length_c   1.000
_cell.angle_alpha   90.00
_cell.angle_beta   90.00
_cell.angle_gamma   90.00
#
_symmetry.space_group_name_H-M   'P 1'
#
loop_
_entity.id
_entity.type
_entity.pdbx_description
1 polymer ?
#
loop_
_entity_poly.entity_id
_entity_poly.type
_entity_poly.pdbx_seq_one_letter_code
_entity_poly.pdbx_strand_id
1 'polypeptide(L)'
;WPPLAQSEQRPLPALLQQLGQLERAPLEELAAGQQQQLGVLTFWLAQHSVFHQRRLQAANLALLQPLTLDTLANLPPMTRRELQSGEDELFCEPPPSHQPVTETRTSGSSGESVVVLRTQISHLFWLAYGMRDHLWWRRDFSGKLAIIRANLSQERISLNSWGPPASLLTTTGPGH
;
A
#
# COMPACT_ATOMS: atom_id res chain seq x y z
N TRP A 1 10.24 -2.87 -2.29
CA TRP A 1 9.56 -1.75 -2.95
C TRP A 1 10.44 -1.26 -4.07
N PRO A 2 9.92 -0.97 -5.25
CA PRO A 2 10.71 -0.27 -6.23
C PRO A 2 11.19 1.05 -5.60
N PRO A 3 12.44 1.46 -5.82
CA PRO A 3 12.91 2.72 -5.31
C PRO A 3 11.97 3.81 -5.83
N LEU A 4 11.42 4.60 -4.92
CA LEU A 4 10.71 5.82 -5.30
C LEU A 4 11.66 6.62 -6.17
N ALA A 5 11.24 6.95 -7.38
CA ALA A 5 12.06 7.80 -8.26
C ALA A 5 12.49 9.02 -7.43
N GLN A 6 13.80 9.26 -7.38
CA GLN A 6 14.42 10.29 -6.55
C GLN A 6 14.11 11.71 -7.05
N SER A 7 12.85 12.02 -7.21
CA SER A 7 12.42 13.40 -7.31
C SER A 7 12.14 13.87 -5.89
N GLU A 8 13.17 14.34 -5.23
CA GLU A 8 13.19 14.75 -3.82
C GLU A 8 12.11 15.78 -3.44
N GLN A 9 11.37 16.33 -4.39
CA GLN A 9 10.42 17.41 -4.12
C GLN A 9 8.94 17.03 -4.33
N ARG A 10 8.61 15.93 -5.00
CA ARG A 10 7.19 15.55 -5.27
C ARG A 10 7.00 14.03 -5.38
N PRO A 11 6.98 13.30 -4.27
CA PRO A 11 6.93 11.84 -4.32
C PRO A 11 5.60 11.29 -4.88
N LEU A 12 4.47 11.96 -4.67
CA LEU A 12 3.17 11.50 -5.17
C LEU A 12 3.06 11.56 -6.70
N PRO A 13 3.42 12.65 -7.39
CA PRO A 13 3.48 12.67 -8.85
C PRO A 13 4.40 11.61 -9.46
N ALA A 14 5.59 11.45 -8.91
CA ALA A 14 6.53 10.44 -9.38
C ALA A 14 5.97 9.02 -9.25
N LEU A 15 5.32 8.73 -8.13
CA LEU A 15 4.66 7.44 -7.91
C LEU A 15 3.48 7.22 -8.88
N LEU A 16 2.66 8.23 -9.14
CA LEU A 16 1.58 8.14 -10.13
C LEU A 16 2.09 7.87 -11.53
N GLN A 17 3.17 8.53 -11.93
CA GLN A 17 3.83 8.27 -13.22
C GLN A 17 4.33 6.82 -13.30
N GLN A 18 5.00 6.33 -12.26
CA GLN A 18 5.48 4.96 -12.18
C GLN A 18 4.33 3.95 -12.26
N LEU A 19 3.24 4.17 -11.53
CA LEU A 19 2.05 3.32 -11.58
C LEU A 19 1.43 3.31 -12.99
N GLY A 20 1.36 4.47 -13.67
CA GLY A 20 0.87 4.55 -15.04
C GLY A 20 1.77 3.85 -16.06
N GLN A 21 3.07 3.77 -15.83
CA GLN A 21 3.98 2.97 -16.66
C GLN A 21 3.74 1.48 -16.44
N LEU A 22 3.60 1.04 -15.18
CA LEU A 22 3.34 -0.35 -14.83
C LEU A 22 2.01 -0.88 -15.40
N GLU A 23 0.99 -0.03 -15.52
CA GLU A 23 -0.29 -0.41 -16.12
C GLU A 23 -0.18 -0.85 -17.59
N ARG A 24 0.85 -0.39 -18.27
CA ARG A 24 1.12 -0.69 -19.69
C ARG A 24 2.26 -1.69 -19.88
N ALA A 25 2.87 -2.13 -18.80
CA ALA A 25 3.97 -3.07 -18.84
C ALA A 25 3.49 -4.46 -19.27
N PRO A 26 4.32 -5.25 -19.98
CA PRO A 26 4.06 -6.65 -20.26
C PRO A 26 3.82 -7.45 -18.97
N LEU A 27 2.98 -8.48 -19.06
CA LEU A 27 2.64 -9.31 -17.90
C LEU A 27 3.87 -9.94 -17.24
N GLU A 28 4.84 -10.32 -18.04
CA GLU A 28 6.11 -10.92 -17.58
C GLU A 28 6.93 -9.93 -16.74
N GLU A 29 6.96 -8.66 -17.13
CA GLU A 29 7.63 -7.60 -16.38
C GLU A 29 6.93 -7.34 -15.05
N LEU A 30 5.59 -7.30 -15.06
CA LEU A 30 4.80 -7.18 -13.83
C LEU A 30 5.04 -8.35 -12.88
N ALA A 31 5.02 -9.58 -13.39
CA ALA A 31 5.26 -10.78 -12.60
C ALA A 31 6.68 -10.80 -12.03
N ALA A 32 7.69 -10.43 -12.80
CA ALA A 32 9.06 -10.31 -12.33
C ALA A 32 9.20 -9.25 -11.22
N GLY A 33 8.56 -8.09 -11.39
CA GLY A 33 8.52 -7.03 -10.37
C GLY A 33 7.83 -7.47 -9.09
N GLN A 34 6.70 -8.15 -9.19
CA GLN A 34 5.98 -8.72 -8.04
C GLN A 34 6.82 -9.79 -7.32
N GLN A 35 7.47 -10.65 -8.07
CA GLN A 35 8.36 -11.68 -7.51
C GLN A 35 9.53 -11.06 -6.74
N GLN A 36 10.15 -10.01 -7.28
CA GLN A 36 11.21 -9.28 -6.59
C GLN A 36 10.70 -8.63 -5.28
N GLN A 37 9.55 -7.97 -5.32
CA GLN A 37 8.94 -7.35 -4.14
C GLN A 37 8.59 -8.38 -3.07
N LEU A 38 8.04 -9.51 -3.48
CA LEU A 38 7.71 -10.62 -2.58
C LEU A 38 8.97 -11.18 -1.90
N GLY A 39 10.06 -11.32 -2.63
CA GLY A 39 11.34 -11.74 -2.09
C GLY A 39 11.87 -10.79 -1.01
N VAL A 40 11.87 -9.48 -1.29
CA VAL A 40 12.29 -8.45 -0.31
C VAL A 40 11.39 -8.48 0.94
N LEU A 41 10.07 -8.55 0.74
CA LEU A 41 9.12 -8.61 1.85
C LEU A 41 9.33 -9.86 2.70
N THR A 42 9.48 -11.03 2.09
CA THR A 42 9.70 -12.29 2.80
C THR A 42 10.96 -12.25 3.64
N PHE A 43 12.05 -11.75 3.06
CA PHE A 43 13.33 -11.61 3.76
C PHE A 43 13.21 -10.67 4.96
N TRP A 44 12.51 -9.54 4.81
CA TRP A 44 12.27 -8.62 5.91
C TRP A 44 11.43 -9.26 7.02
N LEU A 45 10.33 -9.90 6.67
CA LEU A 45 9.43 -10.56 7.63
C LEU A 45 10.11 -11.71 8.38
N ALA A 46 10.96 -12.46 7.68
CA ALA A 46 11.73 -13.55 8.28
C ALA A 46 12.72 -13.05 9.35
N GLN A 47 13.16 -11.81 9.31
CA GLN A 47 14.10 -11.24 10.28
C GLN A 47 13.42 -10.44 11.38
N HIS A 48 12.26 -9.83 11.10
CA HIS A 48 11.68 -8.81 11.97
C HIS A 48 10.30 -9.16 12.53
N SER A 49 9.69 -10.30 12.13
CA SER A 49 8.37 -10.70 12.61
C SER A 49 8.33 -12.15 13.06
N VAL A 50 8.22 -12.36 14.36
CA VAL A 50 8.10 -13.70 14.96
C VAL A 50 6.84 -14.42 14.45
N PHE A 51 5.74 -13.71 14.30
CA PHE A 51 4.49 -14.24 13.76
C PHE A 51 4.69 -14.82 12.36
N HIS A 52 5.31 -14.05 11.46
CA HIS A 52 5.52 -14.50 10.07
C HIS A 52 6.59 -15.61 9.98
N GLN A 53 7.62 -15.61 10.84
CA GLN A 53 8.58 -16.71 10.94
C GLN A 53 7.86 -18.03 11.23
N ARG A 54 6.99 -18.06 12.24
CA ARG A 54 6.21 -19.25 12.61
C ARG A 54 5.31 -19.72 11.45
N ARG A 55 4.67 -18.79 10.74
CA ARG A 55 3.81 -19.12 9.60
C ARG A 55 4.59 -19.76 8.45
N LEU A 56 5.76 -19.20 8.11
CA LEU A 56 6.64 -19.75 7.08
C LEU A 56 7.11 -21.16 7.48
N GLN A 57 7.53 -21.35 8.71
CA GLN A 57 7.94 -22.66 9.23
C GLN A 57 6.79 -23.68 9.22
N ALA A 58 5.60 -23.28 9.65
CA ALA A 58 4.41 -24.16 9.64
C ALA A 58 4.01 -24.58 8.22
N ALA A 59 4.31 -23.78 7.20
CA ALA A 59 4.12 -24.10 5.80
C ALA A 59 5.30 -24.86 5.17
N ASN A 60 6.30 -25.28 5.98
CA ASN A 60 7.55 -25.91 5.53
C ASN A 60 8.35 -25.05 4.52
N LEU A 61 8.23 -23.74 4.62
CA LEU A 61 8.97 -22.79 3.79
C LEU A 61 10.25 -22.34 4.54
N ALA A 62 11.36 -22.35 3.81
CA ALA A 62 12.63 -21.94 4.40
C ALA A 62 12.66 -20.44 4.63
N LEU A 63 13.02 -20.01 5.85
CA LEU A 63 13.02 -18.58 6.26
C LEU A 63 13.94 -17.69 5.41
N LEU A 64 14.99 -18.25 4.84
CA LEU A 64 15.99 -17.50 4.05
C LEU A 64 15.79 -17.62 2.54
N GLN A 65 14.78 -18.37 2.11
CA GLN A 65 14.42 -18.43 0.70
C GLN A 65 13.28 -17.47 0.39
N PRO A 66 13.39 -16.65 -0.67
CA PRO A 66 12.31 -15.77 -1.06
C PRO A 66 11.09 -16.60 -1.48
N LEU A 67 9.92 -16.22 -0.99
CA LEU A 67 8.66 -16.76 -1.50
C LEU A 67 8.54 -16.48 -3.00
N THR A 68 8.07 -17.48 -3.72
CA THR A 68 7.60 -17.28 -5.10
C THR A 68 6.10 -17.02 -5.11
N LEU A 69 5.58 -16.50 -6.22
CA LEU A 69 4.14 -16.34 -6.39
C LEU A 69 3.40 -17.68 -6.24
N ASP A 70 4.01 -18.77 -6.73
CA ASP A 70 3.45 -20.12 -6.61
C ASP A 70 3.45 -20.64 -5.17
N THR A 71 4.53 -20.40 -4.42
CA THR A 71 4.62 -20.83 -3.02
C THR A 71 3.80 -19.96 -2.07
N LEU A 72 3.52 -18.72 -2.44
CA LEU A 72 2.65 -17.84 -1.67
C LEU A 72 1.24 -18.44 -1.52
N ALA A 73 0.74 -19.11 -2.55
CA ALA A 73 -0.57 -19.77 -2.54
C ALA A 73 -0.66 -20.91 -1.49
N ASN A 74 0.47 -21.45 -1.06
CA ASN A 74 0.53 -22.51 -0.04
C ASN A 74 0.48 -21.97 1.39
N LEU A 75 0.65 -20.65 1.58
CA LEU A 75 0.50 -20.04 2.90
C LEU A 75 -0.99 -19.96 3.27
N PRO A 76 -1.38 -20.49 4.44
CA PRO A 76 -2.75 -20.34 4.92
C PRO A 76 -3.12 -18.86 5.02
N PRO A 77 -4.34 -18.44 4.64
CA PRO A 77 -4.81 -17.08 4.85
C PRO A 77 -4.75 -16.69 6.33
N MET A 78 -4.41 -15.44 6.60
CA MET A 78 -4.52 -14.90 7.95
C MET A 78 -5.99 -14.72 8.32
N THR A 79 -6.36 -15.21 9.49
CA THR A 79 -7.70 -15.04 10.03
C THR A 79 -7.82 -13.72 10.79
N ARG A 80 -9.05 -13.20 10.92
CA ARG A 80 -9.31 -12.02 11.75
C ARG A 80 -8.89 -12.24 13.19
N ARG A 81 -9.09 -13.45 13.72
CA ARG A 81 -8.71 -13.81 15.09
C ARG A 81 -7.21 -13.72 15.30
N GLU A 82 -6.40 -14.19 14.36
CA GLU A 82 -4.94 -14.05 14.42
C GLU A 82 -4.51 -12.58 14.41
N LEU A 83 -5.18 -11.73 13.61
CA LEU A 83 -4.93 -10.29 13.57
C LEU A 83 -5.27 -9.59 14.90
N GLN A 84 -6.25 -10.08 15.63
CA GLN A 84 -6.69 -9.50 16.90
C GLN A 84 -5.89 -10.01 18.11
N SER A 85 -5.49 -11.30 18.09
CA SER A 85 -4.81 -11.95 19.21
C SER A 85 -3.28 -11.91 19.15
N GLY A 86 -2.71 -11.62 17.99
CA GLY A 86 -1.27 -11.63 17.75
C GLY A 86 -0.60 -10.25 17.72
N GLU A 87 -1.23 -9.24 18.33
CA GLU A 87 -0.88 -7.83 18.16
C GLU A 87 0.62 -7.55 18.38
N ASP A 88 1.21 -8.02 19.47
CA ASP A 88 2.61 -7.78 19.80
C ASP A 88 3.61 -8.55 18.90
N GLU A 89 3.25 -9.74 18.44
CA GLU A 89 4.09 -10.58 17.58
C GLU A 89 3.90 -10.30 16.08
N LEU A 90 2.74 -9.73 15.73
CA LEU A 90 2.37 -9.42 14.35
C LEU A 90 3.12 -8.21 13.85
N PHE A 91 3.29 -7.20 14.69
CA PHE A 91 3.98 -5.98 14.33
C PHE A 91 5.47 -6.18 14.30
N CYS A 92 6.10 -5.69 13.27
CA CYS A 92 7.53 -5.54 13.19
C CYS A 92 7.90 -4.06 13.08
N GLU A 93 9.06 -3.71 13.61
CA GLU A 93 9.56 -2.35 13.48
C GLU A 93 9.83 -2.05 12.00
N PRO A 94 9.22 -1.02 11.43
CA PRO A 94 9.46 -0.68 10.04
C PRO A 94 10.87 -0.07 9.87
N PRO A 95 11.43 -0.12 8.66
CA PRO A 95 12.70 0.54 8.38
C PRO A 95 12.67 2.02 8.79
N PRO A 96 13.77 2.61 9.29
CA PRO A 96 13.83 4.02 9.68
C PRO A 96 13.34 4.99 8.61
N SER A 97 13.60 4.68 7.33
CA SER A 97 13.13 5.47 6.18
C SER A 97 11.61 5.47 5.98
N HIS A 98 10.87 4.61 6.69
CA HIS A 98 9.42 4.48 6.60
C HIS A 98 8.67 5.24 7.72
N GLN A 99 9.41 5.90 8.59
CA GLN A 99 8.83 6.73 9.65
C GLN A 99 8.21 8.03 9.09
N PRO A 100 7.23 8.65 9.78
CA PRO A 100 6.59 8.16 11.00
C PRO A 100 5.58 7.04 10.77
N VAL A 101 5.27 6.31 11.86
CA VAL A 101 4.21 5.30 11.89
C VAL A 101 2.99 5.87 12.59
N THR A 102 1.81 5.61 12.05
CA THR A 102 0.52 5.98 12.64
C THR A 102 -0.34 4.74 12.81
N GLU A 103 -1.10 4.71 13.90
CA GLU A 103 -2.07 3.65 14.17
C GLU A 103 -3.42 3.97 13.52
N THR A 104 -4.04 2.97 12.93
CA THR A 104 -5.41 3.05 12.42
C THR A 104 -6.18 1.84 12.92
N ARG A 105 -7.42 2.07 13.38
CA ARG A 105 -8.31 1.02 13.87
C ARG A 105 -9.49 0.84 12.93
N THR A 106 -9.89 -0.41 12.68
CA THR A 106 -11.13 -0.69 11.97
C THR A 106 -12.32 -0.41 12.88
N SER A 107 -13.48 -0.07 12.31
CA SER A 107 -14.69 0.27 13.06
C SER A 107 -15.29 -0.87 13.89
N GLY A 108 -14.87 -2.11 13.66
CA GLY A 108 -15.26 -3.26 14.47
C GLY A 108 -16.77 -3.49 14.58
N SER A 109 -17.53 -3.32 13.49
CA SER A 109 -19.01 -3.48 13.48
C SER A 109 -19.51 -4.82 14.04
N SER A 110 -18.64 -5.81 14.15
CA SER A 110 -18.93 -7.16 14.66
C SER A 110 -18.18 -7.52 15.95
N GLY A 111 -17.66 -6.55 16.71
CA GLY A 111 -16.90 -6.78 17.94
C GLY A 111 -15.58 -6.02 17.97
N GLU A 112 -14.50 -6.67 18.34
CA GLU A 112 -13.18 -6.06 18.49
C GLU A 112 -12.62 -5.50 17.18
N SER A 113 -12.01 -4.31 17.27
CA SER A 113 -11.35 -3.67 16.14
C SER A 113 -10.01 -4.35 15.82
N VAL A 114 -9.59 -4.27 14.56
CA VAL A 114 -8.21 -4.62 14.16
C VAL A 114 -7.39 -3.35 14.12
N VAL A 115 -6.21 -3.42 14.71
CA VAL A 115 -5.20 -2.35 14.65
C VAL A 115 -4.32 -2.57 13.43
N VAL A 116 -4.04 -1.50 12.72
CA VAL A 116 -3.13 -1.49 11.56
C VAL A 116 -2.13 -0.35 11.72
N LEU A 117 -0.85 -0.67 11.69
CA LEU A 117 0.21 0.32 11.64
C LEU A 117 0.42 0.80 10.20
N ARG A 118 0.38 2.09 10.02
CA ARG A 118 0.57 2.73 8.72
C ARG A 118 1.84 3.55 8.73
N THR A 119 2.79 3.20 7.88
CA THR A 119 3.99 3.98 7.64
C THR A 119 3.72 5.16 6.71
N GLN A 120 4.60 6.16 6.71
CA GLN A 120 4.50 7.29 5.77
C GLN A 120 4.48 6.82 4.31
N ILE A 121 5.29 5.82 3.97
CA ILE A 121 5.32 5.26 2.60
C ILE A 121 4.01 4.56 2.26
N SER A 122 3.46 3.74 3.17
CA SER A 122 2.17 3.09 2.92
C SER A 122 1.04 4.10 2.75
N HIS A 123 1.09 5.22 3.46
CA HIS A 123 0.14 6.31 3.29
C HIS A 123 0.28 6.98 1.92
N LEU A 124 1.51 7.22 1.45
CA LEU A 124 1.78 7.76 0.12
C LEU A 124 1.20 6.85 -0.99
N PHE A 125 1.41 5.53 -0.88
CA PHE A 125 0.82 4.57 -1.82
C PHE A 125 -0.71 4.58 -1.79
N TRP A 126 -1.30 4.68 -0.60
CA TRP A 126 -2.75 4.79 -0.47
C TRP A 126 -3.30 6.03 -1.18
N LEU A 127 -2.64 7.18 -1.04
CA LEU A 127 -3.00 8.40 -1.77
C LEU A 127 -2.85 8.21 -3.28
N ALA A 128 -1.75 7.60 -3.73
CA ALA A 128 -1.50 7.36 -5.15
C ALA A 128 -2.56 6.43 -5.77
N TYR A 129 -2.93 5.35 -5.09
CA TYR A 129 -3.98 4.44 -5.56
C TYR A 129 -5.35 5.13 -5.61
N GLY A 130 -5.71 5.91 -4.60
CA GLY A 130 -6.94 6.70 -4.63
C GLY A 130 -6.96 7.69 -5.79
N MET A 131 -5.85 8.39 -6.03
CA MET A 131 -5.73 9.33 -7.14
C MET A 131 -5.79 8.62 -8.50
N ARG A 132 -5.14 7.46 -8.64
CA ARG A 132 -5.19 6.63 -9.84
C ARG A 132 -6.60 6.18 -10.16
N ASP A 133 -7.39 5.79 -9.17
CA ASP A 133 -8.80 5.44 -9.33
C ASP A 133 -9.60 6.63 -9.90
N HIS A 134 -9.40 7.82 -9.38
CA HIS A 134 -10.04 9.03 -9.92
C HIS A 134 -9.63 9.29 -11.38
N LEU A 135 -8.38 9.08 -11.75
CA LEU A 135 -7.88 9.24 -13.11
C LEU A 135 -8.49 8.19 -14.07
N TRP A 136 -8.59 6.94 -13.67
CA TRP A 136 -9.22 5.88 -14.47
C TRP A 136 -10.68 6.19 -14.79
N TRP A 137 -11.42 6.71 -13.81
CA TRP A 137 -12.81 7.12 -14.00
C TRP A 137 -12.96 8.49 -14.63
N ARG A 138 -11.87 9.13 -15.06
CA ARG A 138 -11.87 10.46 -15.69
C ARG A 138 -12.72 11.47 -14.91
N ARG A 139 -12.62 11.44 -13.58
CA ARG A 139 -13.39 12.36 -12.72
C ARG A 139 -12.93 13.78 -12.94
N ASP A 140 -13.88 14.71 -12.93
CA ASP A 140 -13.61 16.14 -13.07
C ASP A 140 -13.01 16.69 -11.78
N PHE A 141 -11.72 17.03 -11.83
CA PHE A 141 -11.00 17.61 -10.70
C PHE A 141 -11.28 19.11 -10.50
N SER A 142 -11.97 19.77 -11.42
CA SER A 142 -12.48 21.14 -11.24
C SER A 142 -13.82 21.15 -10.50
N GLY A 143 -14.49 20.01 -10.43
CA GLY A 143 -15.76 19.84 -9.74
C GLY A 143 -15.64 19.83 -8.21
N LYS A 144 -16.77 19.67 -7.53
CA LYS A 144 -16.83 19.55 -6.07
C LYS A 144 -16.70 18.08 -5.65
N LEU A 145 -15.81 17.80 -4.72
CA LEU A 145 -15.69 16.48 -4.08
C LEU A 145 -16.46 16.48 -2.76
N ALA A 146 -17.49 15.65 -2.65
CA ALA A 146 -18.18 15.38 -1.38
C ALA A 146 -17.61 14.08 -0.76
N ILE A 147 -17.09 14.18 0.46
CA ILE A 147 -16.61 13.02 1.22
C ILE A 147 -17.52 12.82 2.42
N ILE A 148 -18.18 11.67 2.45
CA ILE A 148 -19.02 11.28 3.60
C ILE A 148 -18.21 10.31 4.46
N ARG A 149 -17.99 10.69 5.72
CA ARG A 149 -17.28 9.86 6.70
C ARG A 149 -18.10 9.73 7.97
N ALA A 150 -18.11 8.53 8.53
CA ALA A 150 -18.63 8.32 9.88
C ALA A 150 -17.63 8.91 10.91
N ASN A 151 -18.15 9.38 12.06
CA ASN A 151 -17.35 9.80 13.23
C ASN A 151 -16.46 11.04 13.03
N LEU A 152 -16.86 12.00 12.24
CA LEU A 152 -16.25 13.31 12.28
C LEU A 152 -16.88 14.11 13.43
N SER A 153 -16.04 14.54 14.38
CA SER A 153 -16.47 15.35 15.52
C SER A 153 -16.90 16.78 15.14
N GLN A 154 -16.61 17.21 13.93
CA GLN A 154 -16.99 18.52 13.39
C GLN A 154 -17.16 18.44 11.87
N GLU A 155 -18.16 19.15 11.35
CA GLU A 155 -18.24 19.42 9.92
C GLU A 155 -17.03 20.25 9.49
N ARG A 156 -16.22 19.70 8.61
CA ARG A 156 -15.11 20.44 7.99
C ARG A 156 -15.44 20.66 6.54
N ILE A 157 -15.70 21.91 6.21
CA ILE A 157 -15.78 22.36 4.82
C ILE A 157 -14.38 22.82 4.44
N SER A 158 -13.72 22.10 3.53
CA SER A 158 -12.47 22.54 2.91
C SER A 158 -12.78 23.08 1.53
N LEU A 159 -12.35 24.30 1.26
CA LEU A 159 -12.50 24.95 -0.04
C LEU A 159 -11.26 24.73 -0.94
N ASN A 160 -10.34 23.88 -0.53
CA ASN A 160 -9.15 23.56 -1.31
C ASN A 160 -9.53 22.74 -2.53
N SER A 161 -8.83 22.98 -3.64
CA SER A 161 -8.91 22.12 -4.81
C SER A 161 -8.48 20.69 -4.46
N TRP A 162 -9.15 19.73 -5.03
CA TRP A 162 -8.78 18.32 -4.94
C TRP A 162 -8.23 17.83 -6.28
N GLY A 163 -7.45 16.78 -6.27
CA GLY A 163 -6.90 16.17 -7.46
C GLY A 163 -5.40 16.41 -7.65
N PRO A 164 -4.80 15.80 -8.65
CA PRO A 164 -3.41 16.01 -8.98
C PRO A 164 -3.17 17.43 -9.49
N PRO A 165 -1.97 18.00 -9.32
CA PRO A 165 -1.61 19.26 -9.95
C PRO A 165 -1.84 19.20 -11.45
N ALA A 166 -2.28 20.30 -12.04
CA ALA A 166 -2.57 20.40 -13.49
C ALA A 166 -1.39 19.91 -14.38
N SER A 167 -0.16 20.09 -13.92
CA SER A 167 1.04 19.58 -14.58
C SER A 167 1.11 18.06 -14.76
N LEU A 168 0.34 17.29 -13.97
CA LEU A 168 0.25 15.83 -14.12
C LEU A 168 -0.85 15.40 -15.10
N LEU A 169 -1.81 16.26 -15.34
CA LEU A 169 -2.92 16.01 -16.27
C LEU A 169 -2.49 16.28 -17.73
N THR A 170 -1.39 17.00 -17.92
CA THR A 170 -0.89 17.41 -19.25
C THR A 170 0.17 16.45 -19.83
N THR A 171 0.40 15.29 -19.27
CA THR A 171 1.15 14.25 -19.99
C THR A 171 0.31 13.76 -21.16
N THR A 172 0.33 14.55 -22.22
CA THR A 172 -0.09 14.18 -23.55
C THR A 172 0.61 12.87 -23.93
N GLY A 173 -0.14 11.78 -23.85
CA GLY A 173 0.20 10.65 -24.68
C GLY A 173 0.10 11.12 -26.13
N PRO A 174 0.96 10.63 -27.06
CA PRO A 174 0.82 10.93 -28.47
C PRO A 174 -0.60 10.56 -28.91
N GLY A 175 -1.24 11.50 -29.57
CA GLY A 175 -2.62 11.34 -30.03
C GLY A 175 -2.78 10.11 -30.93
N HIS A 176 -3.85 9.42 -30.69
CA HIS A 176 -4.70 8.74 -31.68
C HIS A 176 -6.11 8.69 -31.14
#